data_c62f11038a235578e9bfc69666f45bd1
#
_entry.id   c62f11038a235578e9bfc69666f45bd1
#
_cell.length_a   1.000
_cell.length_b   1.000
_cell.length_c   1.000
_cell.angle_alpha   90.00
_cell.angle_beta   90.00
_cell.angle_gamma   90.00
#
_symmetry.space_group_name_H-M   'P 1'
#
loop_
_entity.id
_entity.type
_entity.pdbx_description
1 polymer ?
#
loop_
_entity_poly.entity_id
_entity_poly.type
_entity_poly.pdbx_seq_one_letter_code
_entity_poly.pdbx_strand_id
1 'polypeptide(L)'
;CSNDAVTSIGFKEWEGAYVLGTMMATAFPEENKFGYICSYQTQATYKYRYGYSEGVLSVNPDAEFMYNYTNSYADTTLAYEYALQQQAAGCKIIMGGASSSSNAGIYQAALELADQGKTIYTTGLSIDQTTEENPYILGGLLKNTNICTRNVVENYLNGTLEGGSQLLGLKENAFGVVYITTDKENYRNTDIITDEV
;
A
#
# COMPACT_ATOMS: atom_id res chain seq x y z
N CYS A 1 -2.89 26.22 -3.15
CA CYS A 1 -2.35 27.56 -3.49
C CYS A 1 -1.70 27.48 -4.86
N SER A 2 -2.22 28.19 -5.83
CA SER A 2 -1.54 28.40 -7.11
C SER A 2 -0.68 29.65 -6.97
N ASN A 3 0.63 29.47 -6.97
CA ASN A 3 1.60 30.54 -7.02
C ASN A 3 2.64 30.15 -8.06
N ASP A 4 2.82 30.96 -9.09
CA ASP A 4 3.74 30.68 -10.19
C ASP A 4 5.21 30.61 -9.76
N ALA A 5 5.53 31.05 -8.54
CA ALA A 5 6.85 30.92 -7.93
C ALA A 5 7.04 29.61 -7.13
N VAL A 6 6.02 28.78 -7.03
CA VAL A 6 6.05 27.52 -6.25
C VAL A 6 5.51 26.37 -7.09
N THR A 7 6.29 25.31 -7.24
CA THR A 7 5.83 24.04 -7.80
C THR A 7 5.41 23.10 -6.66
N SER A 8 4.14 22.74 -6.64
CA SER A 8 3.59 21.79 -5.67
C SER A 8 3.29 20.46 -6.34
N ILE A 9 3.77 19.37 -5.75
CA ILE A 9 3.52 18.01 -6.24
C ILE A 9 2.54 17.33 -5.32
N GLY A 10 1.38 16.98 -5.85
CA GLY A 10 0.42 16.08 -5.25
C GLY A 10 0.53 14.69 -5.86
N PHE A 11 -0.02 13.71 -5.18
CA PHE A 11 0.03 12.32 -5.62
C PHE A 11 -1.39 11.75 -5.77
N LYS A 12 -1.55 10.88 -6.78
CA LYS A 12 -2.77 10.12 -7.03
C LYS A 12 -2.67 8.77 -6.32
N GLU A 13 -2.71 8.80 -4.99
CA GLU A 13 -2.54 7.63 -4.12
C GLU A 13 -3.53 6.51 -4.46
N TRP A 14 -4.72 6.87 -4.93
CA TRP A 14 -5.76 5.91 -5.28
C TRP A 14 -5.41 5.04 -6.50
N GLU A 15 -4.60 5.51 -7.45
CA GLU A 15 -4.24 4.73 -8.64
C GLU A 15 -3.40 3.51 -8.24
N GLY A 16 -2.33 3.71 -7.47
CA GLY A 16 -1.49 2.60 -7.00
C GLY A 16 -2.23 1.69 -6.01
N ALA A 17 -3.04 2.27 -5.13
CA ALA A 17 -3.84 1.49 -4.18
C ALA A 17 -4.89 0.63 -4.89
N TYR A 18 -5.48 1.10 -5.99
CA TYR A 18 -6.39 0.32 -6.83
C TYR A 18 -5.70 -0.91 -7.41
N VAL A 19 -4.52 -0.73 -8.02
CA VAL A 19 -3.74 -1.85 -8.57
C VAL A 19 -3.37 -2.86 -7.48
N LEU A 20 -2.94 -2.38 -6.30
CA LEU A 20 -2.64 -3.27 -5.17
C LEU A 20 -3.87 -4.05 -4.70
N GLY A 21 -5.03 -3.41 -4.61
CA GLY A 21 -6.29 -4.06 -4.24
C GLY A 21 -6.71 -5.12 -5.27
N THR A 22 -6.59 -4.82 -6.55
CA THR A 22 -6.86 -5.76 -7.65
C THR A 22 -5.93 -6.98 -7.56
N MET A 23 -4.61 -6.74 -7.39
CA MET A 23 -3.62 -7.81 -7.23
C MET A 23 -3.97 -8.74 -6.05
N MET A 24 -4.27 -8.16 -4.88
CA MET A 24 -4.56 -8.95 -3.69
C MET A 24 -5.86 -9.75 -3.83
N ALA A 25 -6.90 -9.19 -4.42
CA ALA A 25 -8.16 -9.91 -4.63
C ALA A 25 -8.02 -11.01 -5.71
N THR A 26 -7.20 -10.79 -6.73
CA THR A 26 -6.91 -11.82 -7.76
C THR A 26 -6.11 -12.97 -7.18
N ALA A 27 -5.13 -12.69 -6.32
CA ALA A 27 -4.33 -13.71 -5.64
C ALA A 27 -5.15 -14.57 -4.65
N PHE A 28 -6.26 -14.04 -4.13
CA PHE A 28 -7.09 -14.71 -3.13
C PHE A 28 -8.58 -14.70 -3.51
N PRO A 29 -8.96 -15.39 -4.60
CA PRO A 29 -10.32 -15.31 -5.14
C PRO A 29 -11.40 -15.88 -4.21
N GLU A 30 -11.02 -16.71 -3.24
CA GLU A 30 -11.94 -17.30 -2.26
C GLU A 30 -12.16 -16.42 -1.01
N GLU A 31 -11.40 -15.33 -0.87
CA GLU A 31 -11.49 -14.48 0.31
C GLU A 31 -12.46 -13.32 0.10
N ASN A 32 -13.38 -13.15 1.05
CA ASN A 32 -14.40 -12.11 1.00
C ASN A 32 -14.18 -10.99 2.01
N LYS A 33 -13.22 -11.13 2.94
CA LYS A 33 -12.98 -10.13 3.98
C LYS A 33 -11.57 -9.56 3.88
N PHE A 34 -11.52 -8.26 3.70
CA PHE A 34 -10.28 -7.51 3.53
C PHE A 34 -10.11 -6.48 4.64
N GLY A 35 -8.90 -6.41 5.17
CA GLY A 35 -8.55 -5.49 6.22
C GLY A 35 -7.76 -4.29 5.71
N TYR A 36 -7.85 -3.20 6.46
CA TYR A 36 -7.03 -2.01 6.27
C TYR A 36 -6.70 -1.40 7.64
N ILE A 37 -5.42 -1.26 7.93
CA ILE A 37 -4.94 -0.62 9.16
C ILE A 37 -4.11 0.58 8.78
N CYS A 38 -4.49 1.77 9.27
CA CYS A 38 -3.86 3.03 8.91
C CYS A 38 -3.53 3.89 10.13
N SER A 39 -2.72 4.94 9.92
CA SER A 39 -2.37 5.90 10.96
C SER A 39 -3.54 6.81 11.31
N TYR A 40 -3.83 7.79 10.49
CA TYR A 40 -4.86 8.81 10.74
C TYR A 40 -5.93 8.82 9.66
N GLN A 41 -7.12 9.34 10.00
CA GLN A 41 -8.16 9.65 9.03
C GLN A 41 -7.86 11.01 8.38
N THR A 42 -7.07 11.00 7.32
CA THR A 42 -6.72 12.18 6.53
C THR A 42 -7.16 12.04 5.08
N GLN A 43 -7.13 13.13 4.32
CA GLN A 43 -7.43 13.08 2.90
C GLN A 43 -6.53 12.08 2.14
N ALA A 44 -5.23 12.01 2.48
CA ALA A 44 -4.31 11.09 1.83
C ALA A 44 -4.62 9.63 2.15
N THR A 45 -4.89 9.33 3.43
CA THR A 45 -5.22 7.96 3.86
C THR A 45 -6.58 7.49 3.34
N TYR A 46 -7.52 8.41 3.14
CA TYR A 46 -8.79 8.10 2.44
C TYR A 46 -8.57 7.70 0.99
N LYS A 47 -7.64 8.35 0.29
CA LYS A 47 -7.31 7.99 -1.10
C LYS A 47 -6.73 6.58 -1.21
N TYR A 48 -5.82 6.19 -0.29
CA TYR A 48 -5.32 4.82 -0.22
C TYR A 48 -6.45 3.82 0.04
N ARG A 49 -7.25 4.08 1.08
CA ARG A 49 -8.37 3.22 1.43
C ARG A 49 -9.35 3.06 0.28
N TYR A 50 -9.76 4.18 -0.32
CA TYR A 50 -10.70 4.19 -1.44
C TYR A 50 -10.16 3.40 -2.63
N GLY A 51 -8.94 3.71 -3.08
CA GLY A 51 -8.33 3.00 -4.19
C GLY A 51 -8.22 1.49 -3.93
N TYR A 52 -7.73 1.10 -2.76
CA TYR A 52 -7.63 -0.31 -2.38
C TYR A 52 -8.99 -1.01 -2.40
N SER A 53 -10.01 -0.43 -1.78
CA SER A 53 -11.35 -1.02 -1.74
C SER A 53 -11.97 -1.16 -3.13
N GLU A 54 -11.85 -0.13 -3.98
CA GLU A 54 -12.34 -0.17 -5.36
C GLU A 54 -11.59 -1.20 -6.21
N GLY A 55 -10.27 -1.35 -5.98
CA GLY A 55 -9.48 -2.38 -6.64
C GLY A 55 -9.94 -3.79 -6.26
N VAL A 56 -10.17 -4.05 -4.98
CA VAL A 56 -10.73 -5.33 -4.49
C VAL A 56 -12.12 -5.57 -5.08
N LEU A 57 -13.01 -4.57 -5.02
CA LEU A 57 -14.39 -4.68 -5.52
C LEU A 57 -14.46 -4.89 -7.03
N SER A 58 -13.45 -4.47 -7.78
CA SER A 58 -13.39 -4.72 -9.22
C SER A 58 -13.21 -6.20 -9.57
N VAL A 59 -12.66 -6.99 -8.64
CA VAL A 59 -12.46 -8.44 -8.77
C VAL A 59 -13.53 -9.22 -8.00
N ASN A 60 -13.80 -8.80 -6.75
CA ASN A 60 -14.79 -9.41 -5.87
C ASN A 60 -15.83 -8.35 -5.43
N PRO A 61 -16.96 -8.21 -6.14
CA PRO A 61 -17.99 -7.22 -5.82
C PRO A 61 -18.68 -7.42 -4.47
N ASP A 62 -18.59 -8.61 -3.88
CA ASP A 62 -19.22 -8.96 -2.60
C ASP A 62 -18.25 -8.82 -1.41
N ALA A 63 -17.05 -8.27 -1.64
CA ALA A 63 -16.04 -8.12 -0.60
C ALA A 63 -16.48 -7.19 0.54
N GLU A 64 -16.22 -7.62 1.76
CA GLU A 64 -16.44 -6.86 2.99
C GLU A 64 -15.11 -6.28 3.50
N PHE A 65 -15.16 -5.08 4.09
CA PHE A 65 -13.96 -4.39 4.56
C PHE A 65 -14.01 -4.07 6.04
N MET A 66 -12.87 -4.21 6.70
CA MET A 66 -12.65 -3.77 8.07
C MET A 66 -11.55 -2.71 8.12
N TYR A 67 -11.85 -1.55 8.71
CA TYR A 67 -10.94 -0.40 8.76
C TYR A 67 -10.61 -0.03 10.21
N ASN A 68 -9.31 0.04 10.53
CA ASN A 68 -8.83 0.51 11.82
C ASN A 68 -7.80 1.64 11.64
N TYR A 69 -7.74 2.54 12.62
CA TYR A 69 -6.84 3.69 12.62
C TYR A 69 -6.13 3.78 13.97
N THR A 70 -4.80 3.74 13.95
CA THR A 70 -3.98 3.79 15.17
C THR A 70 -3.92 5.19 15.79
N ASN A 71 -4.31 6.23 15.04
CA ASN A 71 -4.13 7.64 15.39
C ASN A 71 -2.68 7.98 15.77
N SER A 72 -1.72 7.24 15.19
CA SER A 72 -0.29 7.39 15.39
C SER A 72 0.49 6.97 14.14
N TYR A 73 1.64 7.58 13.91
CA TYR A 73 2.58 7.10 12.88
C TYR A 73 3.60 6.09 13.43
N ALA A 74 3.61 5.82 14.73
CA ALA A 74 4.62 5.00 15.39
C ALA A 74 4.07 3.95 16.35
N ASP A 75 2.75 3.83 16.50
CA ASP A 75 2.14 2.87 17.41
C ASP A 75 2.11 1.46 16.80
N THR A 76 3.17 0.72 17.03
CA THR A 76 3.35 -0.66 16.59
C THR A 76 2.43 -1.60 17.37
N THR A 77 2.24 -1.35 18.67
CA THR A 77 1.42 -2.20 19.54
C THR A 77 -0.04 -2.19 19.11
N LEU A 78 -0.60 -0.99 18.89
CA LEU A 78 -2.00 -0.87 18.47
C LEU A 78 -2.22 -1.43 17.05
N ALA A 79 -1.25 -1.28 16.15
CA ALA A 79 -1.31 -1.89 14.82
C ALA A 79 -1.30 -3.43 14.89
N TYR A 80 -0.50 -4.00 15.77
CA TYR A 80 -0.48 -5.44 16.07
C TYR A 80 -1.84 -5.91 16.62
N GLU A 81 -2.40 -5.23 17.62
CA GLU A 81 -3.69 -5.58 18.21
C GLU A 81 -4.82 -5.53 17.17
N TYR A 82 -4.81 -4.51 16.30
CA TYR A 82 -5.78 -4.42 15.21
C TYR A 82 -5.63 -5.54 14.18
N ALA A 83 -4.41 -5.99 13.88
CA ALA A 83 -4.20 -7.12 12.99
C ALA A 83 -4.78 -8.42 13.58
N LEU A 84 -4.59 -8.66 14.88
CA LEU A 84 -5.21 -9.79 15.59
C LEU A 84 -6.75 -9.68 15.59
N GLN A 85 -7.28 -8.48 15.81
CA GLN A 85 -8.73 -8.23 15.80
C GLN A 85 -9.32 -8.49 14.41
N GLN A 86 -8.69 -8.00 13.36
CA GLN A 86 -9.14 -8.22 11.98
C GLN A 86 -9.06 -9.69 11.59
N GLN A 87 -7.99 -10.39 11.98
CA GLN A 87 -7.89 -11.85 11.77
C GLN A 87 -9.00 -12.60 12.49
N ALA A 88 -9.30 -12.25 13.75
CA ALA A 88 -10.39 -12.87 14.51
C ALA A 88 -11.77 -12.60 13.89
N ALA A 89 -11.94 -11.50 13.17
CA ALA A 89 -13.13 -11.19 12.40
C ALA A 89 -13.19 -11.88 11.02
N GLY A 90 -12.12 -12.61 10.65
CA GLY A 90 -12.02 -13.39 9.43
C GLY A 90 -11.30 -12.70 8.28
N CYS A 91 -10.64 -11.55 8.50
CA CYS A 91 -9.78 -10.96 7.48
C CYS A 91 -8.47 -11.76 7.39
N LYS A 92 -8.16 -12.25 6.19
CA LYS A 92 -6.86 -12.88 5.91
C LYS A 92 -5.91 -11.97 5.15
N ILE A 93 -6.41 -10.96 4.47
CA ILE A 93 -5.63 -9.98 3.73
C ILE A 93 -5.81 -8.62 4.40
N ILE A 94 -4.72 -8.03 4.89
CA ILE A 94 -4.72 -6.76 5.63
C ILE A 94 -3.74 -5.78 4.97
N MET A 95 -4.26 -4.75 4.32
CA MET A 95 -3.38 -3.69 3.79
C MET A 95 -2.79 -2.86 4.93
N GLY A 96 -1.47 -2.81 4.99
CA GLY A 96 -0.73 -1.92 5.88
C GLY A 96 -0.69 -0.51 5.32
N GLY A 97 -1.67 0.31 5.68
CA GLY A 97 -1.81 1.71 5.25
C GLY A 97 -1.22 2.74 6.21
N ALA A 98 -0.54 2.31 7.28
CA ALA A 98 0.10 3.18 8.25
C ALA A 98 1.53 3.58 7.80
N SER A 99 2.35 4.10 8.69
CA SER A 99 3.77 4.28 8.41
C SER A 99 4.53 2.96 8.45
N SER A 100 5.74 2.92 7.92
CA SER A 100 6.61 1.74 8.02
C SER A 100 6.80 1.29 9.48
N SER A 101 6.88 2.23 10.43
CA SER A 101 7.01 1.91 11.86
C SER A 101 5.77 1.24 12.42
N SER A 102 4.57 1.79 12.18
CA SER A 102 3.32 1.16 12.65
C SER A 102 3.04 -0.16 11.95
N ASN A 103 3.33 -0.28 10.65
CA ASN A 103 3.14 -1.52 9.90
C ASN A 103 3.97 -2.68 10.45
N ALA A 104 5.09 -2.42 11.14
CA ALA A 104 5.89 -3.46 11.80
C ALA A 104 5.06 -4.31 12.78
N GLY A 105 4.04 -3.72 13.42
CA GLY A 105 3.10 -4.48 14.27
C GLY A 105 2.24 -5.46 13.47
N ILE A 106 1.78 -5.06 12.29
CA ILE A 106 1.01 -5.96 11.40
C ILE A 106 1.90 -7.12 10.94
N TYR A 107 3.17 -6.83 10.61
CA TYR A 107 4.15 -7.84 10.16
C TYR A 107 4.49 -8.84 11.25
N GLN A 108 4.64 -8.35 12.49
CA GLN A 108 4.82 -9.21 13.66
C GLN A 108 3.60 -10.11 13.88
N ALA A 109 2.39 -9.56 13.80
CA ALA A 109 1.16 -10.34 13.94
C ALA A 109 1.07 -11.44 12.86
N ALA A 110 1.48 -11.17 11.62
CA ALA A 110 1.47 -12.14 10.55
C ALA A 110 2.39 -13.34 10.84
N LEU A 111 3.60 -13.10 11.35
CA LEU A 111 4.53 -14.16 11.75
C LEU A 111 3.98 -14.99 12.92
N GLU A 112 3.53 -14.34 13.99
CA GLU A 112 3.05 -15.03 15.19
C GLU A 112 1.76 -15.82 14.96
N LEU A 113 0.88 -15.31 14.10
CA LEU A 113 -0.34 -16.02 13.71
C LEU A 113 -0.02 -17.25 12.85
N ALA A 114 0.97 -17.16 11.97
CA ALA A 114 1.40 -18.27 11.15
C ALA A 114 1.93 -19.44 12.00
N ASP A 115 2.70 -19.15 13.06
CA ASP A 115 3.17 -20.15 14.03
C ASP A 115 2.01 -20.87 14.76
N GLN A 116 0.84 -20.21 14.81
CA GLN A 116 -0.40 -20.78 15.40
C GLN A 116 -1.29 -21.47 14.36
N GLY A 117 -0.85 -21.57 13.10
CA GLY A 117 -1.64 -22.09 11.98
C GLY A 117 -2.76 -21.17 11.52
N LYS A 118 -2.68 -19.88 11.83
CA LYS A 118 -3.61 -18.82 11.43
C LYS A 118 -2.88 -17.84 10.54
N THR A 119 -2.97 -18.01 9.25
CA THR A 119 -2.24 -17.14 8.31
C THR A 119 -3.01 -15.86 8.00
N ILE A 120 -2.33 -14.73 8.08
CA ILE A 120 -2.74 -13.47 7.43
C ILE A 120 -1.64 -13.02 6.48
N TYR A 121 -2.04 -12.33 5.42
CA TYR A 121 -1.14 -11.69 4.48
C TYR A 121 -1.29 -10.18 4.57
N THR A 122 -0.20 -9.46 4.34
CA THR A 122 -0.17 -8.00 4.45
C THR A 122 0.66 -7.37 3.34
N THR A 123 0.60 -6.06 3.26
CA THR A 123 1.31 -5.28 2.25
C THR A 123 2.07 -4.12 2.87
N GLY A 124 3.13 -3.67 2.20
CA GLY A 124 3.91 -2.50 2.56
C GLY A 124 3.33 -1.19 2.02
N LEU A 125 3.85 -0.08 2.54
CA LEU A 125 3.51 1.28 2.10
C LEU A 125 4.76 2.13 1.93
N SER A 126 4.80 2.91 0.87
CA SER A 126 5.81 3.92 0.50
C SER A 126 7.14 3.38 0.00
N ILE A 127 7.61 2.28 0.52
CA ILE A 127 8.83 1.57 0.11
C ILE A 127 8.56 0.07 0.01
N ASP A 128 9.41 -0.67 -0.68
CA ASP A 128 9.37 -2.13 -0.63
C ASP A 128 9.75 -2.60 0.78
N GLN A 129 8.83 -3.33 1.40
CA GLN A 129 8.97 -3.88 2.75
C GLN A 129 8.96 -5.41 2.76
N THR A 130 8.98 -6.03 1.57
CA THR A 130 9.08 -7.48 1.45
C THR A 130 10.46 -7.96 1.92
N THR A 131 10.50 -9.05 2.69
CA THR A 131 11.72 -9.66 3.19
C THR A 131 11.63 -11.16 3.15
N GLU A 132 12.78 -11.85 3.17
CA GLU A 132 12.84 -13.32 3.25
C GLU A 132 12.37 -13.83 4.62
N GLU A 133 12.61 -13.04 5.65
CA GLU A 133 12.24 -13.39 7.04
C GLU A 133 10.72 -13.33 7.27
N ASN A 134 9.98 -12.59 6.43
CA ASN A 134 8.54 -12.49 6.54
C ASN A 134 7.85 -12.69 5.19
N PRO A 135 7.59 -13.93 4.78
CA PRO A 135 6.96 -14.24 3.49
C PRO A 135 5.48 -13.86 3.41
N TYR A 136 4.91 -13.35 4.49
CA TYR A 136 3.50 -12.91 4.55
C TYR A 136 3.31 -11.45 4.10
N ILE A 137 4.40 -10.71 3.84
CA ILE A 137 4.34 -9.39 3.22
C ILE A 137 4.35 -9.57 1.70
N LEU A 138 3.17 -9.54 1.09
CA LEU A 138 2.97 -9.87 -0.32
C LEU A 138 3.07 -8.67 -1.26
N GLY A 139 4.02 -7.78 -1.07
CA GLY A 139 4.17 -6.60 -1.89
C GLY A 139 3.82 -5.30 -1.18
N GLY A 140 3.49 -4.28 -1.93
CA GLY A 140 3.14 -2.98 -1.34
C GLY A 140 3.14 -1.84 -2.35
N LEU A 141 2.71 -0.69 -1.87
CA LEU A 141 2.75 0.55 -2.63
C LEU A 141 4.11 1.21 -2.52
N LEU A 142 4.65 1.61 -3.65
CA LEU A 142 5.87 2.41 -3.75
C LEU A 142 5.51 3.86 -4.04
N LYS A 143 6.05 4.79 -3.27
CA LYS A 143 5.93 6.22 -3.52
C LYS A 143 7.28 6.75 -4.00
N ASN A 144 7.41 6.95 -5.30
CA ASN A 144 8.67 7.26 -5.99
C ASN A 144 9.01 8.76 -5.87
N THR A 145 9.13 9.25 -4.64
CA THR A 145 9.48 10.66 -4.36
C THR A 145 10.82 11.08 -4.94
N ASN A 146 11.78 10.14 -5.02
CA ASN A 146 13.08 10.32 -5.65
C ASN A 146 12.97 10.65 -7.15
N ILE A 147 12.09 9.95 -7.87
CA ILE A 147 11.82 10.21 -9.30
C ILE A 147 11.19 11.59 -9.47
N CYS A 148 10.16 11.89 -8.66
CA CYS A 148 9.49 13.18 -8.71
C CYS A 148 10.46 14.34 -8.41
N THR A 149 11.31 14.20 -7.40
CA THR A 149 12.33 15.20 -7.05
C THR A 149 13.33 15.40 -8.17
N ARG A 150 13.83 14.31 -8.77
CA ARG A 150 14.74 14.37 -9.91
C ARG A 150 14.11 15.14 -11.06
N ASN A 151 12.89 14.80 -11.45
CA ASN A 151 12.18 15.45 -12.54
C ASN A 151 12.02 16.96 -12.32
N VAL A 152 11.73 17.38 -11.07
CA VAL A 152 11.66 18.81 -10.73
C VAL A 152 13.01 19.50 -10.90
N VAL A 153 14.09 18.88 -10.42
CA VAL A 153 15.44 19.44 -10.56
C VAL A 153 15.86 19.53 -12.04
N GLU A 154 15.61 18.47 -12.81
CA GLU A 154 15.91 18.46 -14.25
C GLU A 154 15.13 19.55 -15.01
N ASN A 155 13.84 19.69 -14.74
CA ASN A 155 13.02 20.73 -15.34
C ASN A 155 13.50 22.13 -14.94
N TYR A 156 13.92 22.33 -13.70
CA TYR A 156 14.51 23.59 -13.25
C TYR A 156 15.79 23.92 -14.01
N LEU A 157 16.71 22.97 -14.13
CA LEU A 157 17.98 23.14 -14.82
C LEU A 157 17.80 23.41 -16.33
N ASN A 158 16.77 22.83 -16.93
CA ASN A 158 16.43 23.00 -18.33
C ASN A 158 15.58 24.26 -18.61
N GLY A 159 15.19 25.01 -17.56
CA GLY A 159 14.33 26.19 -17.69
C GLY A 159 12.89 25.86 -18.10
N THR A 160 12.43 24.64 -17.87
CA THR A 160 11.09 24.14 -18.24
C THR A 160 10.19 23.90 -17.02
N LEU A 161 10.68 24.21 -15.81
CA LEU A 161 9.87 24.07 -14.60
C LEU A 161 8.76 25.11 -14.59
N GLU A 162 7.51 24.63 -14.54
CA GLU A 162 6.34 25.47 -14.39
C GLU A 162 5.90 25.53 -12.93
N GLY A 163 5.46 26.71 -12.47
CA GLY A 163 4.83 26.88 -11.17
C GLY A 163 3.41 26.31 -11.14
N GLY A 164 2.86 26.23 -9.93
CA GLY A 164 1.52 25.72 -9.73
C GLY A 164 1.49 24.31 -9.15
N SER A 165 0.33 23.64 -9.26
CA SER A 165 0.12 22.29 -8.67
C SER A 165 0.11 21.23 -9.76
N GLN A 166 0.96 20.23 -9.60
CA GLN A 166 1.00 19.02 -10.43
C GLN A 166 0.48 17.85 -9.63
N LEU A 167 -0.34 16.98 -10.24
CA LEU A 167 -0.87 15.78 -9.63
C LEU A 167 -0.35 14.56 -10.41
N LEU A 168 0.53 13.77 -9.78
CA LEU A 168 1.28 12.70 -10.40
C LEU A 168 0.80 11.34 -9.92
N GLY A 169 0.77 10.34 -10.80
CA GLY A 169 0.29 9.00 -10.53
C GLY A 169 1.18 7.90 -11.13
N LEU A 170 0.57 6.79 -11.50
CA LEU A 170 1.26 5.65 -12.13
C LEU A 170 1.87 6.03 -13.49
N LYS A 171 1.16 6.80 -14.29
CA LYS A 171 1.62 7.23 -15.62
C LYS A 171 2.94 8.00 -15.57
N GLU A 172 3.11 8.83 -14.55
CA GLU A 172 4.29 9.64 -14.31
C GLU A 172 5.37 8.90 -13.50
N ASN A 173 5.14 7.61 -13.23
CA ASN A 173 5.99 6.78 -12.37
C ASN A 173 6.19 7.38 -10.96
N ALA A 174 5.22 8.15 -10.48
CA ALA A 174 5.20 8.71 -9.13
C ALA A 174 4.77 7.69 -8.07
N PHE A 175 4.06 6.67 -8.50
CA PHE A 175 3.72 5.47 -7.75
C PHE A 175 4.19 4.22 -8.48
N GLY A 176 4.37 3.15 -7.71
CA GLY A 176 4.56 1.81 -8.18
C GLY A 176 3.87 0.82 -7.25
N VAL A 177 3.75 -0.41 -7.71
CA VAL A 177 3.28 -1.55 -6.91
C VAL A 177 4.35 -2.63 -7.00
N VAL A 178 4.82 -3.12 -5.88
CA VAL A 178 5.80 -4.21 -5.82
C VAL A 178 5.25 -5.40 -6.61
N TYR A 179 6.06 -5.96 -7.49
CA TYR A 179 5.81 -7.03 -8.46
C TYR A 179 5.09 -6.62 -9.76
N ILE A 180 4.32 -5.54 -9.74
CA ILE A 180 3.66 -5.03 -10.95
C ILE A 180 4.59 -4.06 -11.70
N THR A 181 5.24 -3.15 -10.96
CA THR A 181 6.09 -2.11 -11.55
C THR A 181 7.57 -2.24 -11.16
N THR A 182 7.93 -3.26 -10.40
CA THR A 182 9.30 -3.54 -9.96
C THR A 182 9.86 -4.77 -10.66
N ASP A 183 11.18 -4.96 -10.53
CA ASP A 183 11.86 -6.13 -11.05
C ASP A 183 11.42 -7.39 -10.30
N LYS A 184 11.05 -8.43 -11.04
CA LYS A 184 10.63 -9.73 -10.50
C LYS A 184 11.74 -10.49 -9.78
N GLU A 185 13.02 -10.18 -10.02
CA GLU A 185 14.15 -10.82 -9.34
C GLU A 185 14.14 -10.61 -7.82
N ASN A 186 13.49 -9.56 -7.35
CA ASN A 186 13.32 -9.29 -5.92
C ASN A 186 12.07 -9.93 -5.30
N TYR A 187 11.35 -10.74 -6.09
CA TYR A 187 10.11 -11.34 -5.63
C TYR A 187 10.36 -12.48 -4.63
N ARG A 188 9.64 -12.45 -3.51
CA ARG A 188 9.83 -13.36 -2.38
C ARG A 188 8.76 -14.46 -2.26
N ASN A 189 7.60 -14.27 -2.88
CA ASN A 189 6.47 -15.18 -2.73
C ASN A 189 5.75 -15.45 -4.05
N THR A 190 6.45 -16.11 -4.98
CA THR A 190 5.94 -16.44 -6.31
C THR A 190 4.87 -17.53 -6.29
N ASP A 191 4.72 -18.26 -5.18
CA ASP A 191 3.69 -19.29 -5.04
C ASP A 191 2.28 -18.68 -4.89
N ILE A 192 2.22 -17.43 -4.40
CA ILE A 192 0.96 -16.71 -4.19
C ILE A 192 0.73 -15.67 -5.30
N ILE A 193 1.72 -14.81 -5.54
CA ILE A 193 1.64 -13.81 -6.60
C ILE A 193 2.33 -14.38 -7.84
N THR A 194 1.54 -15.01 -8.67
CA THR A 194 2.01 -15.65 -9.91
C THR A 194 1.98 -14.65 -11.08
N ASP A 195 2.46 -15.09 -12.24
CA ASP A 195 2.40 -14.27 -13.46
C ASP A 195 0.96 -14.05 -13.96
N GLU A 196 -0.02 -14.78 -13.44
CA GLU A 196 -1.44 -14.65 -13.77
C GLU A 196 -2.16 -13.62 -12.87
N VAL A 197 -1.58 -13.28 -11.72
CA VAL A 197 -2.06 -12.28 -10.77
C VAL A 197 -1.63 -10.88 -11.18
#